data_4648e376753d6f440e7557cccf135a5e
#
_entry.id   4648e376753d6f440e7557cccf135a5e
#
_cell.length_a   1.000
_cell.length_b   1.000
_cell.length_c   1.000
_cell.angle_alpha   90.00
_cell.angle_beta   90.00
_cell.angle_gamma   90.00
#
_symmetry.space_group_name_H-M   'P 1'
#
loop_
_entity.id
_entity.type
_entity.pdbx_description
1 polymer ?
#
loop_
_entity_poly.entity_id
_entity_poly.type
_entity_poly.pdbx_seq_one_letter_code
_entity_poly.pdbx_strand_id
1 'polypeptide(L)' 'MEDEGFVDDDFIDDTAREFVGRYGIASLAVLREHAAIAEAAGDYLLAQMWREVVEAAERMLT' A
#
# COMPACT_ATOMS: atom_id res chain seq x y z
N MET A 1 -14.71 18.70 -0.88
CA MET A 1 -14.32 18.45 -0.89
C MET A 1 -13.63 18.10 -0.59
N GLU A 2 -13.19 17.92 -0.56
CA GLU A 2 -12.74 17.61 -0.40
C GLU A 2 -11.80 17.08 -0.19
N ASP A 3 -11.37 16.51 -0.19
CA ASP A 3 -10.46 15.91 -0.08
C ASP A 3 -9.33 16.24 -0.57
N GLU A 4 -8.74 16.61 -0.53
CA GLU A 4 -7.92 17.02 -0.89
C GLU A 4 -6.80 16.55 -1.20
N GLY A 5 -6.62 16.14 -2.01
CA GLY A 5 -5.48 15.92 -2.65
C GLY A 5 -4.60 14.91 -2.22
N PHE A 6 -4.91 14.22 -1.34
CA PHE A 6 -4.08 13.25 -0.89
C PHE A 6 -4.48 11.92 -1.31
N VAL A 7 -3.73 10.92 -0.97
CA VAL A 7 -4.05 9.52 -1.09
C VAL A 7 -5.24 9.26 -0.22
N ASP A 8 -6.33 8.80 -0.78
CA ASP A 8 -7.52 8.53 0.01
C ASP A 8 -7.72 7.02 0.12
N ASP A 9 -8.75 6.63 0.88
CA ASP A 9 -8.98 5.22 1.14
C ASP A 9 -9.26 4.44 -0.13
N ASP A 10 -9.93 5.05 -1.11
CA ASP A 10 -10.23 4.36 -2.35
C ASP A 10 -8.96 4.01 -3.10
N PHE A 11 -8.00 4.93 -3.12
CA PHE A 11 -6.74 4.66 -3.80
C PHE A 11 -5.98 3.55 -3.09
N ILE A 12 -5.95 3.59 -1.76
CA ILE A 12 -5.27 2.57 -0.96
C ILE A 12 -5.90 1.21 -1.22
N ASP A 13 -7.23 1.14 -1.17
CA ASP A 13 -7.91 -0.12 -1.38
C ASP A 13 -7.73 -0.65 -2.79
N ASP A 14 -7.80 0.22 -3.78
CA ASP A 14 -7.62 -0.20 -5.16
C ASP A 14 -6.23 -0.75 -5.39
N THR A 15 -5.23 -0.08 -4.84
CA THR A 15 -3.85 -0.54 -4.98
C THR A 15 -3.66 -1.89 -4.32
N ALA A 16 -4.17 -2.04 -3.10
CA ALA A 16 -4.06 -3.31 -2.40
C ALA A 16 -4.76 -4.42 -3.17
N ARG A 17 -5.94 -4.14 -3.68
CA ARG A 17 -6.70 -5.14 -4.43
C ARG A 17 -5.96 -5.59 -5.66
N GLU A 18 -5.31 -4.66 -6.34
CA GLU A 18 -4.56 -4.99 -7.53
C GLU A 18 -3.37 -5.89 -7.20
N PHE A 19 -2.65 -5.57 -6.13
CA PHE A 19 -1.51 -6.39 -5.74
C PHE A 19 -1.97 -7.77 -5.27
N VAL A 20 -3.04 -7.83 -4.49
CA VAL A 20 -3.56 -9.12 -4.04
C VAL A 20 -4.02 -9.95 -5.23
N GLY A 21 -4.67 -9.33 -6.20
CA GLY A 21 -5.11 -10.05 -7.38
C GLY A 21 -3.97 -10.58 -8.22
N ARG A 22 -2.83 -9.86 -8.21
CA ARG A 22 -1.70 -10.25 -9.04
C ARG A 22 -0.79 -11.25 -8.34
N TYR A 23 -0.56 -11.06 -7.05
CA TYR A 23 0.45 -11.85 -6.33
C TYR A 23 -0.12 -12.76 -5.26
N GLY A 24 -1.42 -12.65 -4.97
CA GLY A 24 -2.01 -13.45 -3.91
C GLY A 24 -1.38 -13.15 -2.57
N ILE A 25 -1.11 -14.21 -1.81
CA ILE A 25 -0.56 -14.01 -0.48
C ILE A 25 0.84 -13.42 -0.53
N ALA A 26 1.55 -13.59 -1.63
CA ALA A 26 2.88 -13.01 -1.77
C ALA A 26 2.83 -11.49 -1.86
N SER A 27 1.65 -10.91 -2.05
CA SER A 27 1.51 -9.46 -2.15
C SER A 27 2.04 -8.76 -0.91
N LEU A 28 1.92 -9.38 0.26
CA LEU A 28 2.40 -8.73 1.47
C LEU A 28 3.90 -8.50 1.44
N ALA A 29 4.65 -9.51 1.00
CA ALA A 29 6.10 -9.37 0.90
C ALA A 29 6.48 -8.31 -0.13
N VAL A 30 5.79 -8.30 -1.26
CA VAL A 30 6.07 -7.32 -2.31
C VAL A 30 5.81 -5.91 -1.80
N LEU A 31 4.66 -5.71 -1.14
CA LEU A 31 4.30 -4.40 -0.65
C LEU A 31 5.23 -3.92 0.45
N ARG A 32 5.64 -4.82 1.34
CA ARG A 32 6.57 -4.45 2.39
C ARG A 32 7.92 -4.05 1.82
N GLU A 33 8.31 -4.69 0.75
CA GLU A 33 9.56 -4.31 0.09
C GLU A 33 9.46 -2.92 -0.51
N HIS A 34 8.33 -2.59 -1.13
CA HIS A 34 8.13 -1.23 -1.63
C HIS A 34 8.24 -0.20 -0.51
N ALA A 35 7.65 -0.51 0.64
CA ALA A 35 7.72 0.40 1.78
C ALA A 35 9.16 0.56 2.25
N ALA A 36 9.90 -0.54 2.30
CA ALA A 36 11.29 -0.48 2.76
C ALA A 36 12.16 0.32 1.81
N ILE A 37 11.93 0.18 0.52
CA ILE A 37 12.69 0.93 -0.48
C ILE A 37 12.42 2.42 -0.33
N ALA A 38 11.15 2.79 -0.14
CA ALA A 38 10.81 4.19 0.03
C ALA A 38 11.44 4.76 1.29
N GLU A 39 11.45 3.97 2.35
CA GLU A 39 12.07 4.41 3.59
C GLU A 39 13.56 4.61 3.43
N ALA A 40 14.22 3.67 2.76
CA ALA A 40 15.65 3.77 2.54
C ALA A 40 16.01 4.97 1.68
N ALA A 41 15.09 5.38 0.81
CA ALA A 41 15.29 6.55 -0.03
C ALA A 41 14.98 7.85 0.71
N GLY A 42 14.50 7.77 1.94
CA GLY A 42 14.13 8.96 2.69
C GLY A 42 12.78 9.52 2.34
N ASP A 43 11.99 8.79 1.57
CA ASP A 43 10.67 9.25 1.17
C ASP A 43 9.64 8.70 2.14
N TYR A 44 9.55 9.33 3.30
CA TYR A 44 8.75 8.79 4.37
C TYR A 44 7.25 8.88 4.11
N LEU A 45 6.82 9.87 3.34
CA LEU A 45 5.42 9.96 2.99
C LEU A 45 5.02 8.81 2.09
N LEU A 46 5.85 8.51 1.10
CA LEU A 46 5.59 7.38 0.22
C LEU A 46 5.65 6.06 0.99
N ALA A 47 6.60 5.95 1.91
CA ALA A 47 6.70 4.74 2.72
C ALA A 47 5.44 4.54 3.56
N GLN A 48 4.88 5.62 4.09
CA GLN A 48 3.66 5.50 4.87
C GLN A 48 2.50 5.06 3.99
N MET A 49 2.41 5.58 2.76
CA MET A 49 1.39 5.14 1.84
C MET A 49 1.48 3.63 1.60
N TRP A 50 2.69 3.12 1.36
CA TRP A 50 2.87 1.69 1.13
C TRP A 50 2.49 0.87 2.35
N ARG A 51 2.79 1.37 3.56
CA ARG A 51 2.40 0.65 4.77
C ARG A 51 0.88 0.57 4.90
N GLU A 52 0.17 1.62 4.49
CA GLU A 52 -1.28 1.58 4.51
C GLU A 52 -1.81 0.57 3.50
N VAL A 53 -1.15 0.46 2.35
CA VAL A 53 -1.54 -0.54 1.38
C VAL A 53 -1.31 -1.94 1.92
N VAL A 54 -0.22 -2.14 2.68
CA VAL A 54 0.02 -3.43 3.33
C VAL A 54 -1.13 -3.78 4.27
N GLU A 55 -1.56 -2.82 5.07
CA GLU A 55 -2.66 -3.08 6.00
C GLU A 55 -3.94 -3.46 5.28
N ALA A 56 -4.24 -2.74 4.19
CA ALA A 56 -5.43 -3.06 3.41
C ALA A 56 -5.33 -4.46 2.82
N ALA A 57 -4.15 -4.82 2.31
CA ALA A 57 -3.96 -6.14 1.74
C ALA A 57 -4.10 -7.23 2.81
N GLU A 58 -3.60 -6.97 4.01
CA GLU A 58 -3.75 -7.93 5.10
C GLU A 58 -5.21 -8.19 5.40
N ARG A 59 -6.02 -7.14 5.42
CA ARG A 59 -7.45 -7.32 5.66
C ARG A 59 -8.11 -8.13 4.56
N MET A 60 -7.64 -7.97 3.33
CA MET A 60 -8.22 -8.71 2.20
C MET A 60 -7.83 -10.18 2.24
N LEU A 61 -6.69 -10.51 2.82
CA LEU A 61 -6.18 -11.87 2.83
C LEU A 61 -6.58 -12.65 4.07
N THR A 62 -7.15 -11.99 5.05
CA THR A 62 -7.69 -12.69 6.20
C THR A 62 -9.19 -12.86 6.05
#